data_ebec0520b1f81282b01a071b76eba49d
#
_entry.id   ebec0520b1f81282b01a071b76eba49d
#
_cell.length_a   1.000
_cell.length_b   1.000
_cell.length_c   1.000
_cell.angle_alpha   90.00
_cell.angle_beta   90.00
_cell.angle_gamma   90.00
#
_symmetry.space_group_name_H-M   'P 1'
#
loop_
_entity.id
_entity.type
_entity.pdbx_description
1 polymer ?
#
loop_
_entity_poly.entity_id
_entity_poly.type
_entity_poly.pdbx_seq_one_letter_code
_entity_poly.pdbx_strand_id
1 'polypeptide(L)'
;MEFLRAYMPEQDKPVITEERLKREVRLALDVRSRFPWAGKVPWEVYENDVLPYAVVNEPRDEWREQFRNLFAPLVSSCKTGREAALTVAACIQKTLHVKYSTERRVPHQGVKESLESGKVSCTGQSILLICALRSIGIPARMAGVVTWNHVRGNHNWVEAWCDGEWRMLEYNEKDFNTPWVMSAISMLDPRKPENAIYATSWKKKAEGMFFPLVWEARYDRKRNALEFPPESRIVPAVNITKRYMKLASSWAASQPEYVPGSKLMLDITEDEGGKRRRLPLHVSLKTEEGVVLAEGVTPGPSDDMRKFLEITLPEKVSRGMLEFLLPDGTVRREAITHTEAPVQILNLSASLR
;
A
#
# COMPACT_ATOMS: atom_id res chain seq x y z
N MET A 1 -2.29 -23.24 18.03
CA MET A 1 -0.91 -23.65 18.40
C MET A 1 -0.24 -24.44 17.28
N GLU A 2 -0.78 -25.60 16.90
CA GLU A 2 -0.19 -26.46 15.84
C GLU A 2 0.05 -25.71 14.53
N PHE A 3 -0.92 -24.94 14.06
CA PHE A 3 -0.78 -24.12 12.86
C PHE A 3 0.44 -23.16 12.93
N LEU A 4 0.60 -22.42 14.01
CA LEU A 4 1.75 -21.52 14.16
C LEU A 4 3.07 -22.29 14.16
N ARG A 5 3.16 -23.41 14.87
CA ARG A 5 4.38 -24.25 14.90
C ARG A 5 4.70 -24.86 13.53
N ALA A 6 3.68 -25.33 12.82
CA ALA A 6 3.85 -25.99 11.52
C ALA A 6 4.40 -25.05 10.44
N TYR A 7 4.04 -23.76 10.52
CA TYR A 7 4.39 -22.77 9.50
C TYR A 7 5.30 -21.63 10.00
N MET A 8 5.78 -21.73 11.25
CA MET A 8 6.74 -20.78 11.82
C MET A 8 7.99 -20.69 10.95
N PRO A 9 8.46 -19.46 10.63
CA PRO A 9 9.75 -19.25 9.99
C PRO A 9 10.90 -19.88 10.80
N GLU A 10 11.87 -20.47 10.13
CA GLU A 10 12.99 -21.16 10.81
C GLU A 10 13.77 -20.22 11.75
N GLN A 11 13.94 -18.97 11.34
CA GLN A 11 14.63 -17.95 12.16
C GLN A 11 13.86 -17.56 13.43
N ASP A 12 12.58 -17.85 13.51
CA ASP A 12 11.76 -17.54 14.69
C ASP A 12 11.83 -18.63 15.76
N LYS A 13 12.16 -19.87 15.38
CA LYS A 13 12.22 -21.03 16.29
C LYS A 13 13.12 -20.82 17.52
N PRO A 14 14.31 -20.23 17.41
CA PRO A 14 15.17 -20.00 18.56
C PRO A 14 14.74 -18.82 19.45
N VAL A 15 13.86 -17.93 18.97
CA VAL A 15 13.52 -16.67 19.67
C VAL A 15 12.07 -16.60 20.15
N ILE A 16 11.17 -17.39 19.56
CA ILE A 16 9.77 -17.41 19.95
C ILE A 16 9.52 -18.56 20.93
N THR A 17 9.36 -18.22 22.22
CA THR A 17 9.11 -19.22 23.27
C THR A 17 7.70 -19.80 23.18
N GLU A 18 7.51 -20.96 23.79
CA GLU A 18 6.22 -21.64 23.90
C GLU A 18 5.19 -20.78 24.67
N GLU A 19 5.62 -20.09 25.71
CA GLU A 19 4.80 -19.17 26.52
C GLU A 19 4.31 -18.01 25.67
N ARG A 20 5.19 -17.46 24.84
CA ARG A 20 4.82 -16.40 23.92
C ARG A 20 3.79 -16.90 22.90
N LEU A 21 4.00 -18.05 22.28
CA LEU A 21 3.01 -18.64 21.37
C LEU A 21 1.65 -18.85 22.02
N LYS A 22 1.62 -19.37 23.25
CA LYS A 22 0.37 -19.53 24.01
C LYS A 22 -0.32 -18.19 24.26
N ARG A 23 0.45 -17.15 24.58
CA ARG A 23 -0.07 -15.80 24.77
C ARG A 23 -0.67 -15.23 23.48
N GLU A 24 0.06 -15.33 22.35
CA GLU A 24 -0.42 -14.87 21.05
C GLU A 24 -1.73 -15.54 20.63
N VAL A 25 -1.80 -16.88 20.77
CA VAL A 25 -3.02 -17.64 20.47
C VAL A 25 -4.18 -17.22 21.36
N ARG A 26 -3.95 -17.11 22.67
CA ARG A 26 -4.99 -16.69 23.63
C ARG A 26 -5.53 -15.31 23.28
N LEU A 27 -4.64 -14.31 23.01
CA LEU A 27 -5.05 -12.97 22.66
C LEU A 27 -5.80 -12.93 21.32
N ALA A 28 -5.40 -13.70 20.34
CA ALA A 28 -6.10 -13.79 19.07
C ALA A 28 -7.48 -14.45 19.21
N LEU A 29 -7.61 -15.53 19.99
CA LEU A 29 -8.90 -16.19 20.21
C LEU A 29 -9.87 -15.34 21.06
N ASP A 30 -9.35 -14.56 22.00
CA ASP A 30 -10.15 -13.65 22.80
C ASP A 30 -10.87 -12.62 21.92
N VAL A 31 -10.19 -12.01 20.96
CA VAL A 31 -10.84 -11.04 20.06
C VAL A 31 -11.88 -11.69 19.14
N ARG A 32 -11.74 -12.98 18.82
CA ARG A 32 -12.74 -13.71 18.03
C ARG A 32 -14.11 -13.75 18.70
N SER A 33 -14.14 -13.83 20.02
CA SER A 33 -15.39 -13.84 20.80
C SER A 33 -15.91 -12.42 21.13
N ARG A 34 -15.02 -11.42 21.15
CA ARG A 34 -15.38 -10.05 21.55
C ARG A 34 -16.02 -9.24 20.44
N PHE A 35 -15.60 -9.44 19.18
CA PHE A 35 -16.07 -8.61 18.08
C PHE A 35 -17.02 -9.38 17.17
N PRO A 36 -18.20 -8.80 16.84
CA PRO A 36 -19.25 -9.51 16.08
C PRO A 36 -18.80 -9.92 14.67
N TRP A 37 -17.87 -9.20 14.06
CA TRP A 37 -17.31 -9.54 12.76
C TRP A 37 -16.28 -10.67 12.85
N ALA A 38 -15.48 -10.73 13.92
CA ALA A 38 -14.40 -11.70 14.06
C ALA A 38 -14.92 -13.15 14.18
N GLY A 39 -16.04 -13.35 14.87
CA GLY A 39 -16.70 -14.65 15.00
C GLY A 39 -17.20 -15.22 13.68
N LYS A 40 -17.50 -14.37 12.70
CA LYS A 40 -18.02 -14.75 11.37
C LYS A 40 -16.93 -15.12 10.36
N VAL A 41 -15.66 -14.85 10.67
CA VAL A 41 -14.53 -15.15 9.77
C VAL A 41 -14.37 -16.65 9.64
N PRO A 42 -14.22 -17.22 8.42
CA PRO A 42 -13.88 -18.61 8.21
C PRO A 42 -12.59 -18.97 8.95
N TRP A 43 -12.56 -20.17 9.56
CA TRP A 43 -11.41 -20.55 10.40
C TRP A 43 -10.08 -20.53 9.66
N GLU A 44 -10.06 -21.03 8.43
CA GLU A 44 -8.85 -21.03 7.58
C GLU A 44 -8.29 -19.62 7.32
N VAL A 45 -9.17 -18.64 7.15
CA VAL A 45 -8.77 -17.23 6.97
C VAL A 45 -8.29 -16.67 8.32
N TYR A 46 -8.97 -17.03 9.41
CA TYR A 46 -8.63 -16.55 10.75
C TYR A 46 -7.24 -17.03 11.19
N GLU A 47 -6.97 -18.33 11.03
CA GLU A 47 -5.68 -18.90 11.43
C GLU A 47 -4.51 -18.43 10.55
N ASN A 48 -4.76 -18.11 9.27
CA ASN A 48 -3.71 -17.65 8.36
C ASN A 48 -3.44 -16.14 8.47
N ASP A 49 -4.45 -15.31 8.78
CA ASP A 49 -4.38 -13.86 8.59
C ASP A 49 -4.76 -13.04 9.85
N VAL A 50 -5.17 -13.67 10.96
CA VAL A 50 -5.34 -13.02 12.27
C VAL A 50 -4.36 -13.58 13.30
N LEU A 51 -4.24 -14.91 13.36
CA LEU A 51 -3.46 -15.61 14.36
C LEU A 51 -1.95 -15.32 14.31
N PRO A 52 -1.30 -15.14 13.14
CA PRO A 52 0.14 -14.89 13.07
C PRO A 52 0.58 -13.66 13.83
N TYR A 53 1.73 -13.77 14.52
CA TYR A 53 2.36 -12.72 15.31
C TYR A 53 3.24 -11.76 14.50
N ALA A 54 3.46 -12.07 13.21
CA ALA A 54 4.26 -11.28 12.29
C ALA A 54 3.58 -11.14 10.92
N VAL A 55 4.08 -10.25 10.10
CA VAL A 55 3.56 -9.92 8.75
C VAL A 55 4.53 -10.37 7.67
N VAL A 56 5.78 -9.94 7.76
CA VAL A 56 6.90 -10.26 6.84
C VAL A 56 8.13 -10.68 7.67
N ASN A 57 9.28 -10.07 7.45
CA ASN A 57 10.51 -10.33 8.19
C ASN A 57 10.88 -9.23 9.19
N GLU A 58 9.89 -8.43 9.61
CA GLU A 58 10.09 -7.40 10.64
C GLU A 58 10.46 -8.00 12.01
N PRO A 59 11.08 -7.23 12.91
CA PRO A 59 11.31 -7.62 14.29
C PRO A 59 10.04 -8.15 14.97
N ARG A 60 10.18 -9.20 15.77
CA ARG A 60 9.08 -9.93 16.41
C ARG A 60 8.62 -9.27 17.70
N ASP A 61 8.03 -8.08 17.59
CA ASP A 61 7.49 -7.32 18.72
C ASP A 61 6.19 -7.91 19.28
N GLU A 62 5.91 -7.65 20.54
CA GLU A 62 4.67 -8.04 21.21
C GLU A 62 3.63 -6.91 21.15
N TRP A 63 2.98 -6.75 20.02
CA TRP A 63 2.10 -5.61 19.71
C TRP A 63 0.62 -5.85 20.03
N ARG A 64 0.16 -7.10 20.06
CA ARG A 64 -1.27 -7.45 19.95
C ARG A 64 -2.12 -6.85 21.08
N GLU A 65 -1.66 -6.93 22.32
CA GLU A 65 -2.40 -6.41 23.46
C GLU A 65 -2.42 -4.88 23.49
N GLN A 66 -1.28 -4.25 23.22
CA GLN A 66 -1.16 -2.80 23.13
C GLN A 66 -2.11 -2.25 22.04
N PHE A 67 -2.09 -2.83 20.86
CA PHE A 67 -2.91 -2.37 19.73
C PHE A 67 -4.40 -2.64 19.98
N ARG A 68 -4.76 -3.77 20.58
CA ARG A 68 -6.13 -3.99 21.01
C ARG A 68 -6.63 -2.89 21.95
N ASN A 69 -5.83 -2.53 22.95
CA ASN A 69 -6.20 -1.49 23.90
C ASN A 69 -6.35 -0.10 23.25
N LEU A 70 -5.57 0.18 22.21
CA LEU A 70 -5.67 1.43 21.45
C LEU A 70 -6.87 1.45 20.50
N PHE A 71 -7.12 0.37 19.77
CA PHE A 71 -8.09 0.37 18.66
C PHE A 71 -9.48 -0.15 19.04
N ALA A 72 -9.62 -1.04 20.03
CA ALA A 72 -10.94 -1.54 20.44
C ALA A 72 -11.93 -0.45 20.86
N PRO A 73 -11.54 0.58 21.62
CA PRO A 73 -12.46 1.69 21.94
C PRO A 73 -12.94 2.46 20.71
N LEU A 74 -12.07 2.63 19.71
CA LEU A 74 -12.35 3.40 18.49
C LEU A 74 -13.39 2.73 17.59
N VAL A 75 -13.48 1.40 17.66
CA VAL A 75 -14.42 0.60 16.84
C VAL A 75 -15.63 0.09 17.63
N SER A 76 -15.83 0.54 18.87
CA SER A 76 -16.89 0.05 19.75
C SER A 76 -18.30 0.27 19.21
N SER A 77 -18.52 1.30 18.40
CA SER A 77 -19.80 1.59 17.74
C SER A 77 -19.98 0.89 16.39
N CYS A 78 -18.91 0.31 15.82
CA CYS A 78 -18.97 -0.36 14.53
C CYS A 78 -19.80 -1.65 14.59
N LYS A 79 -20.59 -1.89 13.54
CA LYS A 79 -21.46 -3.08 13.43
C LYS A 79 -20.85 -4.17 12.55
N THR A 80 -19.97 -3.80 11.65
CA THR A 80 -19.37 -4.67 10.62
C THR A 80 -17.84 -4.59 10.65
N GLY A 81 -17.17 -5.64 10.14
CA GLY A 81 -15.73 -5.63 9.96
C GLY A 81 -15.28 -4.55 8.95
N ARG A 82 -16.13 -4.24 7.97
CA ARG A 82 -15.91 -3.16 7.01
C ARG A 82 -15.81 -1.79 7.69
N GLU A 83 -16.81 -1.44 8.50
CA GLU A 83 -16.81 -0.18 9.27
C GLU A 83 -15.60 -0.09 10.18
N ALA A 84 -15.30 -1.18 10.90
CA ALA A 84 -14.17 -1.23 11.81
C ALA A 84 -12.83 -1.08 11.09
N ALA A 85 -12.64 -1.75 9.93
CA ALA A 85 -11.42 -1.63 9.12
C ALA A 85 -11.18 -0.21 8.63
N LEU A 86 -12.22 0.44 8.07
CA LEU A 86 -12.13 1.82 7.61
C LEU A 86 -11.90 2.80 8.76
N THR A 87 -12.56 2.60 9.91
CA THR A 87 -12.34 3.42 11.09
C THR A 87 -10.89 3.35 11.57
N VAL A 88 -10.33 2.14 11.66
CA VAL A 88 -8.92 1.95 12.03
C VAL A 88 -8.00 2.62 11.02
N ALA A 89 -8.18 2.37 9.74
CA ALA A 89 -7.34 2.94 8.70
C ALA A 89 -7.36 4.47 8.72
N ALA A 90 -8.53 5.08 8.83
CA ALA A 90 -8.69 6.54 8.83
C ALA A 90 -8.08 7.23 10.05
N CYS A 91 -7.99 6.55 11.20
CA CYS A 91 -7.48 7.18 12.43
C CYS A 91 -6.05 6.74 12.82
N ILE A 92 -5.48 5.72 12.17
CA ILE A 92 -4.25 5.06 12.61
C ILE A 92 -3.05 6.03 12.72
N GLN A 93 -2.88 6.94 11.77
CA GLN A 93 -1.78 7.91 11.80
C GLN A 93 -1.89 8.85 13.01
N LYS A 94 -3.11 9.32 13.29
CA LYS A 94 -3.38 10.16 14.46
C LYS A 94 -3.21 9.38 15.77
N THR A 95 -3.62 8.12 15.80
CA THR A 95 -3.54 7.27 17.00
C THR A 95 -2.11 6.86 17.34
N LEU A 96 -1.31 6.52 16.33
CA LEU A 96 0.06 6.03 16.54
C LEU A 96 1.12 7.13 16.44
N HIS A 97 0.79 8.32 15.91
CA HIS A 97 1.73 9.42 15.62
C HIS A 97 2.88 9.02 14.69
N VAL A 98 2.62 8.08 13.77
CA VAL A 98 3.61 7.54 12.83
C VAL A 98 3.25 7.93 11.40
N LYS A 99 4.21 8.48 10.67
CA LYS A 99 4.04 8.93 9.28
C LYS A 99 5.12 8.37 8.35
N TYR A 100 4.84 8.41 7.05
CA TYR A 100 5.84 8.09 6.05
C TYR A 100 7.04 9.03 6.12
N SER A 101 8.24 8.46 6.02
CA SER A 101 9.49 9.21 5.93
C SER A 101 10.58 8.38 5.27
N THR A 102 11.39 8.99 4.42
CA THR A 102 12.62 8.40 3.89
C THR A 102 13.75 8.34 4.90
N GLU A 103 13.63 9.07 6.03
CA GLU A 103 14.62 9.08 7.13
C GLU A 103 14.45 7.91 8.11
N ARG A 104 13.55 6.96 7.82
CA ARG A 104 13.45 5.71 8.57
C ARG A 104 14.73 4.89 8.44
N ARG A 105 15.04 4.07 9.45
CA ARG A 105 16.26 3.24 9.43
C ARG A 105 16.20 2.15 8.37
N VAL A 106 15.10 1.37 8.34
CA VAL A 106 14.87 0.30 7.36
C VAL A 106 13.41 0.29 6.91
N PRO A 107 13.08 -0.30 5.75
CA PRO A 107 11.69 -0.36 5.27
C PRO A 107 10.74 -1.18 6.16
N HIS A 108 11.23 -2.28 6.73
CA HIS A 108 10.46 -3.27 7.50
C HIS A 108 10.69 -3.16 9.01
N GLN A 109 10.67 -1.93 9.54
CA GLN A 109 10.78 -1.69 10.98
C GLN A 109 9.67 -2.45 11.74
N GLY A 110 10.01 -2.97 12.91
CA GLY A 110 9.03 -3.53 13.84
C GLY A 110 8.10 -2.47 14.42
N VAL A 111 7.07 -2.92 15.13
CA VAL A 111 6.07 -2.02 15.74
C VAL A 111 6.73 -1.09 16.75
N LYS A 112 7.58 -1.63 17.63
CA LYS A 112 8.27 -0.85 18.67
C LYS A 112 9.09 0.29 18.08
N GLU A 113 10.00 -0.01 17.15
CA GLU A 113 10.85 0.99 16.49
C GLU A 113 10.03 2.02 15.71
N SER A 114 8.94 1.57 15.05
CA SER A 114 8.04 2.45 14.31
C SER A 114 7.36 3.47 15.21
N LEU A 115 6.91 3.06 16.39
CA LEU A 115 6.28 3.95 17.38
C LEU A 115 7.30 4.91 18.01
N GLU A 116 8.50 4.44 18.31
CA GLU A 116 9.57 5.24 18.92
C GLU A 116 10.10 6.31 17.95
N SER A 117 10.28 5.96 16.67
CA SER A 117 10.83 6.88 15.67
C SER A 117 9.78 7.82 15.07
N GLY A 118 8.51 7.42 15.05
CA GLY A 118 7.44 8.12 14.34
C GLY A 118 7.58 8.12 12.81
N LYS A 119 8.52 7.33 12.27
CA LYS A 119 8.92 7.35 10.85
C LYS A 119 8.92 5.93 10.27
N VAL A 120 8.22 5.73 9.15
CA VAL A 120 8.11 4.42 8.47
C VAL A 120 8.08 4.55 6.96
N SER A 121 8.24 3.43 6.27
CA SER A 121 7.97 3.28 4.82
C SER A 121 6.51 2.89 4.57
N CYS A 122 6.11 2.72 3.30
CA CYS A 122 4.84 2.08 2.94
C CYS A 122 4.73 0.64 3.53
N THR A 123 5.84 -0.10 3.56
CA THR A 123 5.92 -1.41 4.23
C THR A 123 5.65 -1.30 5.73
N GLY A 124 6.31 -0.36 6.42
CA GLY A 124 6.08 -0.13 7.85
C GLY A 124 4.66 0.34 8.15
N GLN A 125 4.08 1.21 7.32
CA GLN A 125 2.67 1.60 7.41
C GLN A 125 1.74 0.39 7.28
N SER A 126 2.02 -0.50 6.31
CA SER A 126 1.24 -1.72 6.11
C SER A 126 1.37 -2.68 7.30
N ILE A 127 2.57 -2.86 7.87
CA ILE A 127 2.78 -3.66 9.08
C ILE A 127 1.92 -3.15 10.23
N LEU A 128 1.98 -1.83 10.51
CA LEU A 128 1.21 -1.22 11.59
C LEU A 128 -0.29 -1.40 11.40
N LEU A 129 -0.80 -1.17 10.18
CA LEU A 129 -2.22 -1.32 9.88
C LEU A 129 -2.67 -2.79 10.00
N ILE A 130 -1.87 -3.75 9.51
CA ILE A 130 -2.16 -5.19 9.64
C ILE A 130 -2.21 -5.59 11.13
N CYS A 131 -1.23 -5.15 11.93
CA CYS A 131 -1.23 -5.42 13.36
C CYS A 131 -2.46 -4.81 14.06
N ALA A 132 -2.86 -3.59 13.72
CA ALA A 132 -4.04 -2.94 14.25
C ALA A 132 -5.33 -3.71 13.90
N LEU A 133 -5.50 -4.11 12.64
CA LEU A 133 -6.66 -4.88 12.18
C LEU A 133 -6.72 -6.27 12.85
N ARG A 134 -5.60 -6.99 12.88
CA ARG A 134 -5.51 -8.30 13.55
C ARG A 134 -5.81 -8.21 15.05
N SER A 135 -5.46 -7.08 15.70
CA SER A 135 -5.70 -6.86 17.13
C SER A 135 -7.19 -6.74 17.49
N ILE A 136 -8.04 -6.45 16.52
CA ILE A 136 -9.51 -6.39 16.66
C ILE A 136 -10.22 -7.50 15.85
N GLY A 137 -9.49 -8.55 15.47
CA GLY A 137 -10.05 -9.76 14.84
C GLY A 137 -10.42 -9.63 13.37
N ILE A 138 -9.92 -8.63 12.66
CA ILE A 138 -10.06 -8.51 11.20
C ILE A 138 -8.85 -9.17 10.55
N PRO A 139 -9.06 -10.20 9.70
CA PRO A 139 -7.96 -10.78 8.94
C PRO A 139 -7.33 -9.75 8.01
N ALA A 140 -6.02 -9.66 8.08
CA ALA A 140 -5.27 -8.70 7.28
C ALA A 140 -3.91 -9.27 6.88
N ARG A 141 -3.48 -8.96 5.66
CA ARG A 141 -2.20 -9.39 5.11
C ARG A 141 -1.59 -8.30 4.24
N MET A 142 -0.29 -8.38 4.02
CA MET A 142 0.39 -7.46 3.12
C MET A 142 0.22 -7.91 1.68
N ALA A 143 -0.09 -6.98 0.80
CA ALA A 143 0.00 -7.17 -0.64
C ALA A 143 0.99 -6.18 -1.22
N GLY A 144 1.52 -6.46 -2.41
CA GLY A 144 2.49 -5.57 -3.02
C GLY A 144 2.89 -5.95 -4.43
N VAL A 145 3.53 -5.00 -5.10
CA VAL A 145 4.14 -5.11 -6.42
C VAL A 145 5.61 -4.71 -6.35
N VAL A 146 6.45 -5.43 -7.09
CA VAL A 146 7.90 -5.19 -7.10
C VAL A 146 8.23 -3.89 -7.81
N THR A 147 7.56 -3.61 -8.94
CA THR A 147 7.73 -2.36 -9.68
C THR A 147 6.48 -1.99 -10.46
N TRP A 148 6.25 -0.68 -10.58
CA TRP A 148 5.23 -0.12 -11.45
C TRP A 148 5.77 0.11 -12.86
N ASN A 149 4.89 0.16 -13.87
CA ASN A 149 5.27 0.51 -15.23
C ASN A 149 5.42 2.03 -15.45
N HIS A 150 4.62 2.82 -14.75
CA HIS A 150 4.50 4.26 -14.96
C HIS A 150 5.44 5.08 -14.07
N VAL A 151 5.87 4.53 -12.94
CA VAL A 151 6.79 5.18 -12.01
C VAL A 151 7.75 4.15 -11.43
N ARG A 152 8.96 4.57 -11.12
CA ARG A 152 9.94 3.72 -10.47
C ARG A 152 9.59 3.48 -9.00
N GLY A 153 9.74 2.27 -8.57
CA GLY A 153 9.60 1.84 -7.18
C GLY A 153 8.59 0.73 -7.02
N ASN A 154 8.60 0.16 -5.83
CA ASN A 154 7.63 -0.81 -5.37
C ASN A 154 6.56 -0.13 -4.51
N HIS A 155 5.47 -0.84 -4.28
CA HIS A 155 4.51 -0.42 -3.27
C HIS A 155 3.95 -1.62 -2.53
N ASN A 156 3.72 -1.44 -1.22
CA ASN A 156 3.05 -2.39 -0.37
C ASN A 156 1.82 -1.73 0.26
N TRP A 157 0.74 -2.49 0.32
CA TRP A 157 -0.55 -2.10 0.92
C TRP A 157 -1.14 -3.24 1.73
N VAL A 158 -2.29 -3.04 2.29
CA VAL A 158 -3.00 -4.02 3.11
C VAL A 158 -4.17 -4.62 2.34
N GLU A 159 -4.39 -5.91 2.49
CA GLU A 159 -5.67 -6.55 2.22
C GLU A 159 -6.34 -6.86 3.55
N ALA A 160 -7.58 -6.40 3.71
CA ALA A 160 -8.45 -6.70 4.83
C ALA A 160 -9.60 -7.61 4.36
N TRP A 161 -9.89 -8.66 5.14
CA TRP A 161 -11.03 -9.55 4.87
C TRP A 161 -12.29 -8.98 5.50
N CYS A 162 -13.19 -8.48 4.68
CA CYS A 162 -14.45 -7.90 5.10
C CYS A 162 -15.58 -8.44 4.24
N ASP A 163 -16.67 -8.84 4.87
CA ASP A 163 -17.90 -9.29 4.21
C ASP A 163 -17.69 -10.47 3.22
N GLY A 164 -16.77 -11.38 3.56
CA GLY A 164 -16.52 -12.58 2.76
C GLY A 164 -15.50 -12.40 1.63
N GLU A 165 -14.86 -11.24 1.50
CA GLU A 165 -13.87 -11.00 0.44
C GLU A 165 -12.67 -10.15 0.90
N TRP A 166 -11.57 -10.26 0.17
CA TRP A 166 -10.39 -9.42 0.35
C TRP A 166 -10.57 -8.07 -0.31
N ARG A 167 -10.38 -7.00 0.47
CA ARG A 167 -10.46 -5.60 0.04
C ARG A 167 -9.13 -4.90 0.25
N MET A 168 -8.70 -4.15 -0.75
CA MET A 168 -7.50 -3.33 -0.67
C MET A 168 -7.74 -2.14 0.26
N LEU A 169 -6.81 -1.89 1.17
CA LEU A 169 -6.85 -0.81 2.14
C LEU A 169 -5.46 -0.22 2.34
N GLU A 170 -5.38 1.07 2.53
CA GLU A 170 -4.12 1.74 2.83
C GLU A 170 -4.17 2.46 4.19
N TYR A 171 -2.97 2.72 4.70
CA TYR A 171 -2.77 3.47 5.93
C TYR A 171 -3.29 4.90 5.78
N ASN A 172 -4.07 5.36 6.74
CA ASN A 172 -4.67 6.70 6.77
C ASN A 172 -5.66 6.99 5.63
N GLU A 173 -6.28 5.95 5.08
CA GLU A 173 -7.33 6.07 4.05
C GLU A 173 -8.73 5.85 4.66
N LYS A 174 -9.74 6.41 4.00
CA LYS A 174 -11.15 6.34 4.42
C LYS A 174 -11.97 5.35 3.60
N ASP A 175 -11.44 4.93 2.46
CA ASP A 175 -12.12 4.05 1.52
C ASP A 175 -11.25 2.88 1.10
N PHE A 176 -11.89 1.79 0.70
CA PHE A 176 -11.23 0.67 0.03
C PHE A 176 -10.96 1.00 -1.44
N ASN A 177 -9.96 0.34 -2.00
CA ASN A 177 -9.62 0.41 -3.43
C ASN A 177 -9.33 1.84 -3.88
N THR A 178 -8.34 2.45 -3.24
CA THR A 178 -7.95 3.84 -3.53
C THR A 178 -7.72 4.08 -5.03
N PRO A 179 -8.25 5.18 -5.58
CA PRO A 179 -8.23 5.45 -7.02
C PRO A 179 -6.85 5.37 -7.65
N TRP A 180 -5.83 5.90 -6.99
CA TRP A 180 -4.48 5.91 -7.54
C TRP A 180 -3.89 4.49 -7.69
N VAL A 181 -4.15 3.57 -6.74
CA VAL A 181 -3.70 2.18 -6.84
C VAL A 181 -4.45 1.45 -7.94
N MET A 182 -5.76 1.65 -8.03
CA MET A 182 -6.56 1.02 -9.09
C MET A 182 -6.10 1.47 -10.49
N SER A 183 -5.84 2.75 -10.67
CA SER A 183 -5.27 3.30 -11.90
C SER A 183 -3.86 2.74 -12.17
N ALA A 184 -2.99 2.71 -11.18
CA ALA A 184 -1.64 2.17 -11.32
C ALA A 184 -1.67 0.67 -11.71
N ILE A 185 -2.57 -0.12 -11.12
CA ILE A 185 -2.74 -1.53 -11.45
C ILE A 185 -3.24 -1.71 -12.89
N SER A 186 -4.12 -0.86 -13.39
CA SER A 186 -4.62 -0.95 -14.77
C SER A 186 -3.50 -0.78 -15.81
N MET A 187 -2.39 -0.16 -15.43
CA MET A 187 -1.20 0.04 -16.29
C MET A 187 -0.16 -1.08 -16.17
N LEU A 188 -0.34 -2.07 -15.30
CA LEU A 188 0.60 -3.19 -15.16
C LEU A 188 0.49 -4.13 -16.37
N ASP A 189 1.63 -4.71 -16.76
CA ASP A 189 1.68 -5.81 -17.72
C ASP A 189 1.76 -7.15 -16.97
N PRO A 190 0.66 -7.93 -16.93
CA PRO A 190 0.63 -9.18 -16.17
C PRO A 190 1.57 -10.26 -16.70
N ARG A 191 2.17 -10.06 -17.88
CA ARG A 191 3.18 -10.97 -18.45
C ARG A 191 4.58 -10.73 -17.87
N LYS A 192 4.81 -9.57 -17.26
CA LYS A 192 6.07 -9.22 -16.64
C LYS A 192 6.09 -9.72 -15.18
N PRO A 193 7.04 -10.60 -14.80
CA PRO A 193 7.12 -11.11 -13.44
C PRO A 193 7.22 -10.02 -12.36
N GLU A 194 7.93 -8.94 -12.66
CA GLU A 194 8.10 -7.80 -11.76
C GLU A 194 6.84 -6.97 -11.55
N ASN A 195 5.84 -7.13 -12.42
CA ASN A 195 4.52 -6.50 -12.26
C ASN A 195 3.51 -7.42 -11.57
N ALA A 196 3.91 -8.63 -11.21
CA ALA A 196 3.02 -9.53 -10.47
C ALA A 196 2.73 -8.98 -9.06
N ILE A 197 1.48 -9.14 -8.65
CA ILE A 197 1.00 -8.74 -7.33
C ILE A 197 0.93 -9.98 -6.45
N TYR A 198 1.60 -9.92 -5.31
CA TYR A 198 1.62 -10.98 -4.32
C TYR A 198 0.97 -10.53 -3.02
N ALA A 199 0.35 -11.46 -2.31
CA ALA A 199 -0.05 -11.26 -0.92
C ALA A 199 0.63 -12.27 -0.02
N THR A 200 1.02 -11.83 1.19
CA THR A 200 1.62 -12.70 2.19
C THR A 200 0.65 -13.80 2.62
N SER A 201 1.20 -14.94 3.00
CA SER A 201 0.48 -16.04 3.63
C SER A 201 1.36 -16.60 4.74
N TRP A 202 0.77 -16.95 5.88
CA TRP A 202 1.51 -17.67 6.92
C TRP A 202 1.73 -19.13 6.52
N LYS A 203 0.68 -19.74 5.98
CA LYS A 203 0.72 -21.13 5.49
C LYS A 203 1.61 -21.21 4.24
N LYS A 204 2.63 -22.06 4.30
CA LYS A 204 3.45 -22.38 3.12
C LYS A 204 2.59 -23.05 2.06
N LYS A 205 2.66 -22.59 0.83
CA LYS A 205 1.99 -23.21 -0.31
C LYS A 205 2.94 -24.20 -0.98
N ALA A 206 2.37 -25.27 -1.56
CA ALA A 206 3.15 -26.33 -2.24
C ALA A 206 4.00 -25.82 -3.42
N GLU A 207 3.60 -24.70 -4.02
CA GLU A 207 4.25 -24.10 -5.21
C GLU A 207 5.51 -23.29 -4.88
N GLY A 208 5.89 -23.17 -3.59
CA GLY A 208 7.11 -22.47 -3.18
C GLY A 208 7.10 -20.97 -3.49
N MET A 209 5.92 -20.35 -3.66
CA MET A 209 5.81 -18.91 -3.87
C MET A 209 6.21 -18.15 -2.61
N PHE A 210 6.93 -17.07 -2.79
CA PHE A 210 7.33 -16.16 -1.73
C PHE A 210 6.90 -14.72 -2.02
N PHE A 211 6.69 -13.94 -0.96
CA PHE A 211 6.48 -12.51 -1.05
C PHE A 211 7.81 -11.82 -1.36
N PRO A 212 7.89 -11.00 -2.44
CA PRO A 212 9.14 -10.37 -2.83
C PRO A 212 9.53 -9.27 -1.84
N LEU A 213 10.50 -9.55 -0.97
CA LEU A 213 11.07 -8.59 -0.02
C LEU A 213 12.01 -7.66 -0.78
N VAL A 214 11.48 -6.60 -1.37
CA VAL A 214 12.24 -5.68 -2.25
C VAL A 214 13.44 -5.06 -1.53
N TRP A 215 13.39 -4.89 -0.22
CA TRP A 215 14.49 -4.39 0.60
C TRP A 215 15.62 -5.40 0.81
N GLU A 216 15.41 -6.67 0.50
CA GLU A 216 16.43 -7.73 0.48
C GLU A 216 16.94 -8.04 -0.93
N ALA A 217 16.32 -7.44 -1.95
CA ALA A 217 16.67 -7.69 -3.32
C ALA A 217 18.01 -7.06 -3.70
N ARG A 218 18.74 -7.73 -4.61
CA ARG A 218 19.96 -7.22 -5.23
C ARG A 218 19.65 -6.79 -6.66
N TYR A 219 20.24 -5.68 -7.09
CA TYR A 219 20.06 -5.24 -8.48
C TYR A 219 21.11 -5.88 -9.40
N ASP A 220 20.68 -6.76 -10.30
CA ASP A 220 21.51 -7.30 -11.35
C ASP A 220 21.59 -6.29 -12.52
N ARG A 221 22.75 -5.66 -12.65
CA ARG A 221 23.01 -4.68 -13.73
C ARG A 221 22.98 -5.30 -15.12
N LYS A 222 23.36 -6.58 -15.27
CA LYS A 222 23.42 -7.26 -16.58
C LYS A 222 22.02 -7.56 -17.11
N ARG A 223 21.11 -7.94 -16.20
CA ARG A 223 19.71 -8.28 -16.53
C ARG A 223 18.77 -7.09 -16.41
N ASN A 224 19.26 -5.97 -15.87
CA ASN A 224 18.45 -4.80 -15.52
C ASN A 224 17.22 -5.17 -14.66
N ALA A 225 17.39 -6.05 -13.68
CA ALA A 225 16.32 -6.65 -12.89
C ALA A 225 16.69 -6.77 -11.42
N LEU A 226 15.67 -6.86 -10.56
CA LEU A 226 15.84 -7.22 -9.15
C LEU A 226 15.94 -8.74 -9.02
N GLU A 227 16.98 -9.22 -8.34
CA GLU A 227 17.14 -10.60 -7.94
C GLU A 227 16.82 -10.76 -6.45
N PHE A 228 16.04 -11.78 -6.14
CA PHE A 228 15.69 -12.15 -4.77
C PHE A 228 16.56 -13.35 -4.37
N PRO A 229 17.59 -13.16 -3.54
CA PRO A 229 18.46 -14.24 -3.12
C PRO A 229 17.68 -15.28 -2.29
N PRO A 230 18.12 -16.56 -2.25
CA PRO A 230 17.40 -17.61 -1.53
C PRO A 230 17.06 -17.27 -0.08
N GLU A 231 17.95 -16.58 0.62
CA GLU A 231 17.78 -16.13 2.00
C GLU A 231 16.65 -15.10 2.18
N SER A 232 16.23 -14.41 1.11
CA SER A 232 15.10 -13.48 1.13
C SER A 232 13.74 -14.14 0.86
N ARG A 233 13.74 -15.41 0.43
CA ARG A 233 12.53 -16.16 0.03
C ARG A 233 11.87 -16.86 1.23
N ILE A 234 11.70 -16.12 2.31
CA ILE A 234 11.30 -16.66 3.63
C ILE A 234 9.84 -16.42 3.99
N VAL A 235 9.16 -15.48 3.31
CA VAL A 235 7.75 -15.18 3.56
C VAL A 235 6.89 -15.85 2.50
N PRO A 236 6.08 -16.87 2.84
CA PRO A 236 5.18 -17.49 1.87
C PRO A 236 4.19 -16.50 1.28
N ALA A 237 3.77 -16.72 0.04
CA ALA A 237 2.84 -15.84 -0.64
C ALA A 237 1.87 -16.57 -1.57
N VAL A 238 0.88 -15.84 -2.02
CA VAL A 238 -0.04 -16.20 -3.10
C VAL A 238 0.00 -15.12 -4.18
N ASN A 239 0.02 -15.55 -5.45
CA ASN A 239 -0.11 -14.63 -6.57
C ASN A 239 -1.56 -14.21 -6.74
N ILE A 240 -1.83 -12.93 -6.64
CA ILE A 240 -3.16 -12.33 -6.69
C ILE A 240 -3.33 -11.36 -7.87
N THR A 241 -2.39 -11.34 -8.80
CA THR A 241 -2.37 -10.45 -9.97
C THR A 241 -3.69 -10.49 -10.73
N LYS A 242 -4.18 -11.70 -11.08
CA LYS A 242 -5.45 -11.86 -11.83
C LYS A 242 -6.63 -11.22 -11.14
N ARG A 243 -6.71 -11.34 -9.81
CA ARG A 243 -7.80 -10.75 -9.03
C ARG A 243 -7.72 -9.22 -9.05
N TYR A 244 -6.55 -8.65 -8.88
CA TYR A 244 -6.36 -7.19 -8.94
C TYR A 244 -6.58 -6.61 -10.33
N MET A 245 -6.14 -7.28 -11.39
CA MET A 245 -6.42 -6.86 -12.76
C MET A 245 -7.94 -6.82 -13.02
N LYS A 246 -8.68 -7.83 -12.56
CA LYS A 246 -10.16 -7.84 -12.64
C LYS A 246 -10.77 -6.71 -11.81
N LEU A 247 -10.28 -6.48 -10.60
CA LEU A 247 -10.77 -5.42 -9.71
C LEU A 247 -10.55 -4.04 -10.34
N ALA A 248 -9.34 -3.76 -10.85
CA ALA A 248 -9.02 -2.50 -11.52
C ALA A 248 -9.86 -2.27 -12.79
N SER A 249 -10.07 -3.32 -13.58
CA SER A 249 -10.95 -3.24 -14.76
C SER A 249 -12.41 -2.96 -14.38
N SER A 250 -12.93 -3.63 -13.35
CA SER A 250 -14.29 -3.39 -12.85
C SER A 250 -14.42 -2.00 -12.24
N TRP A 251 -13.40 -1.54 -11.53
CA TRP A 251 -13.36 -0.18 -10.98
C TRP A 251 -13.39 0.84 -12.11
N ALA A 252 -12.54 0.72 -13.13
CA ALA A 252 -12.53 1.62 -14.28
C ALA A 252 -13.90 1.66 -15.01
N ALA A 253 -14.52 0.50 -15.21
CA ALA A 253 -15.83 0.41 -15.85
C ALA A 253 -16.99 0.99 -15.00
N SER A 254 -16.82 1.06 -13.67
CA SER A 254 -17.84 1.63 -12.77
C SER A 254 -17.72 3.14 -12.59
N GLN A 255 -16.66 3.75 -13.16
CA GLN A 255 -16.49 5.19 -13.06
C GLN A 255 -17.49 5.87 -14.00
N PRO A 256 -18.25 6.86 -13.52
CA PRO A 256 -19.20 7.58 -14.36
C PRO A 256 -18.45 8.33 -15.47
N GLU A 257 -19.13 8.47 -16.63
CA GLU A 257 -18.74 9.49 -17.59
C GLU A 257 -18.66 10.83 -16.86
N TYR A 258 -17.67 11.63 -17.18
CA TYR A 258 -17.31 12.91 -16.56
C TYR A 258 -18.18 13.35 -15.37
N VAL A 259 -17.59 13.41 -14.19
CA VAL A 259 -18.21 14.03 -12.99
C VAL A 259 -17.59 15.40 -12.79
N PRO A 260 -18.39 16.46 -12.64
CA PRO A 260 -17.90 17.75 -12.18
C PRO A 260 -17.03 17.61 -10.93
N GLY A 261 -15.84 18.21 -10.94
CA GLY A 261 -14.88 18.06 -9.83
C GLY A 261 -13.98 16.84 -9.92
N SER A 262 -13.85 16.20 -11.09
CA SER A 262 -12.82 15.16 -11.28
C SER A 262 -11.43 15.69 -10.96
N LYS A 263 -10.60 14.78 -10.44
CA LYS A 263 -9.25 15.11 -9.95
C LYS A 263 -8.20 14.73 -10.98
N LEU A 264 -7.31 15.66 -11.25
CA LEU A 264 -6.03 15.40 -11.89
C LEU A 264 -4.99 15.18 -10.80
N MET A 265 -4.37 14.01 -10.78
CA MET A 265 -3.25 13.66 -9.91
C MET A 265 -1.97 13.70 -10.74
N LEU A 266 -1.11 14.68 -10.46
CA LEU A 266 0.07 14.97 -11.26
C LEU A 266 1.35 14.61 -10.53
N ASP A 267 2.22 13.91 -11.23
CA ASP A 267 3.58 13.60 -10.83
C ASP A 267 4.55 13.91 -11.98
N ILE A 268 5.68 14.55 -11.68
CA ILE A 268 6.71 14.86 -12.67
C ILE A 268 7.99 14.12 -12.26
N THR A 269 8.61 13.46 -13.24
CA THR A 269 9.83 12.70 -13.03
C THR A 269 10.91 13.15 -14.01
N GLU A 270 12.16 13.03 -13.62
CA GLU A 270 13.33 13.12 -14.49
C GLU A 270 14.01 11.75 -14.63
N ASP A 271 14.70 11.53 -15.72
CA ASP A 271 15.55 10.36 -15.90
C ASP A 271 16.98 10.69 -15.47
N GLU A 272 17.45 10.06 -14.41
CA GLU A 272 18.80 10.18 -13.89
C GLU A 272 19.54 8.85 -14.04
N GLY A 273 20.21 8.66 -15.19
CA GLY A 273 20.97 7.44 -15.47
C GLY A 273 20.12 6.17 -15.57
N GLY A 274 18.98 6.23 -16.25
CA GLY A 274 18.04 5.13 -16.43
C GLY A 274 17.12 4.90 -15.22
N LYS A 275 17.11 5.87 -14.30
CA LYS A 275 16.27 5.86 -13.09
C LYS A 275 15.35 7.07 -13.09
N ARG A 276 14.03 6.84 -13.07
CA ARG A 276 13.07 7.92 -12.91
C ARG A 276 13.01 8.39 -11.46
N ARG A 277 13.27 9.66 -11.23
CA ARG A 277 13.22 10.33 -9.94
C ARG A 277 12.15 11.42 -9.98
N ARG A 278 11.34 11.54 -8.93
CA ARG A 278 10.38 12.63 -8.79
C ARG A 278 11.09 13.97 -8.73
N LEU A 279 10.52 14.94 -9.43
CA LEU A 279 11.04 16.30 -9.49
C LEU A 279 9.97 17.28 -8.98
N PRO A 280 10.22 17.97 -7.84
CA PRO A 280 9.29 18.96 -7.32
C PRO A 280 9.37 20.23 -8.20
N LEU A 281 8.34 20.43 -9.02
CA LEU A 281 8.21 21.59 -9.89
C LEU A 281 6.93 22.36 -9.59
N HIS A 282 6.98 23.67 -9.72
CA HIS A 282 5.78 24.48 -9.76
C HIS A 282 5.06 24.27 -11.09
N VAL A 283 3.79 23.94 -11.03
CA VAL A 283 2.93 23.62 -12.18
C VAL A 283 1.70 24.50 -12.14
N SER A 284 1.34 25.08 -13.28
CA SER A 284 0.07 25.77 -13.51
C SER A 284 -0.74 25.00 -14.54
N LEU A 285 -2.01 24.80 -14.27
CA LEU A 285 -2.99 24.34 -15.25
C LEU A 285 -3.71 25.58 -15.80
N LYS A 286 -3.69 25.75 -17.12
CA LYS A 286 -4.30 26.89 -17.81
C LYS A 286 -5.35 26.43 -18.83
N THR A 287 -6.32 27.27 -19.13
CA THR A 287 -7.20 27.09 -20.31
C THR A 287 -6.42 27.34 -21.60
N GLU A 288 -7.03 27.07 -22.75
CA GLU A 288 -6.45 27.38 -24.07
C GLU A 288 -6.22 28.91 -24.23
N GLU A 289 -7.04 29.74 -23.57
CA GLU A 289 -6.92 31.20 -23.57
C GLU A 289 -5.87 31.72 -22.55
N GLY A 290 -5.22 30.81 -21.80
CA GLY A 290 -4.16 31.17 -20.86
C GLY A 290 -4.64 31.51 -19.44
N VAL A 291 -5.92 31.35 -19.12
CA VAL A 291 -6.44 31.59 -17.76
C VAL A 291 -5.96 30.48 -16.83
N VAL A 292 -5.35 30.84 -15.71
CA VAL A 292 -4.89 29.88 -14.70
C VAL A 292 -6.11 29.30 -13.96
N LEU A 293 -6.27 27.98 -14.04
CA LEU A 293 -7.32 27.22 -13.37
C LEU A 293 -6.88 26.71 -12.00
N ALA A 294 -5.64 26.28 -11.90
CA ALA A 294 -5.04 25.80 -10.67
C ALA A 294 -3.51 25.84 -10.78
N GLU A 295 -2.86 25.86 -9.63
CA GLU A 295 -1.40 25.76 -9.55
C GLU A 295 -0.97 25.05 -8.26
N GLY A 296 0.27 24.55 -8.25
CA GLY A 296 0.85 23.89 -7.09
C GLY A 296 2.22 23.32 -7.38
N VAL A 297 2.77 22.57 -6.41
CA VAL A 297 4.09 21.96 -6.53
C VAL A 297 3.95 20.44 -6.53
N THR A 298 4.56 19.78 -7.52
CA THR A 298 4.60 18.31 -7.59
C THR A 298 5.45 17.71 -6.46
N PRO A 299 5.18 16.46 -6.03
CA PRO A 299 5.95 15.84 -4.96
C PRO A 299 7.40 15.61 -5.36
N GLY A 300 8.28 15.63 -4.35
CA GLY A 300 9.71 15.36 -4.51
C GLY A 300 10.07 13.89 -4.23
N PRO A 301 11.37 13.55 -4.35
CA PRO A 301 11.86 12.16 -4.23
C PRO A 301 11.75 11.58 -2.83
N SER A 302 11.57 12.40 -1.80
CA SER A 302 11.39 11.99 -0.41
C SER A 302 9.93 11.88 0.02
N ASP A 303 9.00 12.30 -0.84
CA ASP A 303 7.57 12.18 -0.56
C ASP A 303 7.07 10.74 -0.71
N ASP A 304 5.98 10.42 0.01
CA ASP A 304 5.26 9.16 -0.15
C ASP A 304 4.79 9.00 -1.60
N MET A 305 4.88 7.79 -2.16
CA MET A 305 4.41 7.50 -3.53
C MET A 305 2.92 7.80 -3.74
N ARG A 306 2.13 7.81 -2.66
CA ARG A 306 0.71 8.16 -2.67
C ARG A 306 0.45 9.67 -2.79
N LYS A 307 1.48 10.49 -2.59
CA LYS A 307 1.38 11.95 -2.71
C LYS A 307 1.50 12.36 -4.18
N PHE A 308 0.54 13.11 -4.63
CA PHE A 308 0.49 13.76 -5.94
C PHE A 308 0.15 15.22 -5.76
N LEU A 309 0.43 16.06 -6.76
CA LEU A 309 -0.25 17.32 -6.86
C LEU A 309 -1.67 17.05 -7.35
N GLU A 310 -2.65 17.27 -6.48
CA GLU A 310 -4.08 17.09 -6.81
C GLU A 310 -4.66 18.41 -7.29
N ILE A 311 -5.21 18.40 -8.51
CA ILE A 311 -5.93 19.53 -9.09
C ILE A 311 -7.37 19.08 -9.33
N THR A 312 -8.33 19.80 -8.76
CA THR A 312 -9.74 19.60 -9.07
C THR A 312 -10.06 20.37 -10.34
N LEU A 313 -10.52 19.67 -11.37
CA LEU A 313 -10.87 20.29 -12.65
C LEU A 313 -12.26 20.94 -12.53
N PRO A 314 -12.40 22.23 -12.92
CA PRO A 314 -13.73 22.86 -13.01
C PRO A 314 -14.57 22.20 -14.11
N GLU A 315 -15.90 22.33 -13.98
CA GLU A 315 -16.82 21.90 -15.02
C GLU A 315 -16.43 22.50 -16.37
N LYS A 316 -16.45 21.69 -17.41
CA LYS A 316 -16.25 22.09 -18.83
C LYS A 316 -14.81 22.29 -19.32
N VAL A 317 -13.79 21.93 -18.61
CA VAL A 317 -12.42 21.93 -19.16
C VAL A 317 -12.13 20.60 -19.83
N SER A 318 -12.46 20.49 -21.14
CA SER A 318 -12.14 19.29 -21.94
C SER A 318 -10.68 19.26 -22.41
N ARG A 319 -10.04 20.42 -22.46
CA ARG A 319 -8.62 20.60 -22.82
C ARG A 319 -7.97 21.63 -21.92
N GLY A 320 -6.74 21.38 -21.56
CA GLY A 320 -5.94 22.31 -20.78
C GLY A 320 -4.47 22.25 -21.16
N MET A 321 -3.72 23.24 -20.71
CA MET A 321 -2.28 23.31 -20.86
C MET A 321 -1.63 23.27 -19.48
N LEU A 322 -0.85 22.23 -19.21
CA LEU A 322 0.05 22.21 -18.07
C LEU A 322 1.33 22.95 -18.43
N GLU A 323 1.67 23.93 -17.62
CA GLU A 323 2.91 24.69 -17.75
C GLU A 323 3.74 24.51 -16.49
N PHE A 324 4.99 24.16 -16.64
CA PHE A 324 5.92 24.00 -15.52
C PHE A 324 7.34 24.49 -15.87
N LEU A 325 7.98 25.05 -14.86
CA LEU A 325 9.31 25.61 -14.94
C LEU A 325 10.34 24.55 -14.57
N LEU A 326 11.21 24.21 -15.52
CA LEU A 326 12.33 23.30 -15.28
C LEU A 326 13.45 23.98 -14.48
N PRO A 327 14.34 23.21 -13.81
CA PRO A 327 15.46 23.77 -13.03
C PRO A 327 16.44 24.63 -13.83
N ASP A 328 16.52 24.42 -15.13
CA ASP A 328 17.34 25.21 -16.07
C ASP A 328 16.69 26.55 -16.50
N GLY A 329 15.49 26.85 -15.99
CA GLY A 329 14.71 28.03 -16.35
C GLY A 329 13.83 27.88 -17.59
N THR A 330 13.84 26.69 -18.23
CA THR A 330 12.99 26.44 -19.40
C THR A 330 11.54 26.20 -18.95
N VAL A 331 10.60 26.87 -19.64
CA VAL A 331 9.16 26.63 -19.46
C VAL A 331 8.73 25.51 -20.39
N ARG A 332 8.23 24.43 -19.82
CA ARG A 332 7.65 23.33 -20.57
C ARG A 332 6.13 23.39 -20.56
N ARG A 333 5.53 23.04 -21.69
CA ARG A 333 4.07 23.00 -21.87
C ARG A 333 3.63 21.65 -22.37
N GLU A 334 2.66 21.05 -21.70
CA GLU A 334 2.03 19.78 -22.07
C GLU A 334 0.53 19.96 -22.18
N ALA A 335 0.00 19.71 -23.38
CA ALA A 335 -1.43 19.68 -23.57
C ALA A 335 -2.03 18.48 -22.87
N ILE A 336 -3.06 18.70 -22.07
CA ILE A 336 -3.83 17.63 -21.46
C ILE A 336 -5.22 17.58 -22.06
N THR A 337 -5.66 16.36 -22.35
CA THR A 337 -7.05 16.10 -22.69
C THR A 337 -7.67 15.41 -21.48
N HIS A 338 -8.81 15.92 -21.04
CA HIS A 338 -9.54 15.29 -19.96
C HIS A 338 -10.02 13.91 -20.44
N THR A 339 -9.69 12.88 -19.68
CA THR A 339 -10.27 11.54 -19.89
C THR A 339 -11.52 11.40 -19.01
N GLU A 340 -12.43 10.52 -19.40
CA GLU A 340 -13.71 10.25 -18.72
C GLU A 340 -13.53 9.65 -17.30
N ALA A 341 -12.29 9.52 -16.82
CA ALA A 341 -12.01 8.99 -15.49
C ALA A 341 -12.19 10.07 -14.40
N PRO A 342 -12.84 9.78 -13.27
CA PRO A 342 -13.00 10.73 -12.15
C PRO A 342 -11.67 11.09 -11.49
N VAL A 343 -10.67 10.25 -11.66
CA VAL A 343 -9.28 10.51 -11.28
C VAL A 343 -8.39 10.17 -12.45
N GLN A 344 -7.74 11.19 -12.99
CA GLN A 344 -6.73 11.03 -14.03
C GLN A 344 -5.33 11.17 -13.40
N ILE A 345 -4.47 10.18 -13.61
CA ILE A 345 -3.09 10.23 -13.17
C ILE A 345 -2.19 10.56 -14.36
N LEU A 346 -1.47 11.64 -14.26
CA LEU A 346 -0.47 12.06 -15.24
C LEU A 346 0.93 11.93 -14.64
N ASN A 347 1.74 11.06 -15.23
CA ASN A 347 3.15 10.94 -14.95
C ASN A 347 3.93 11.53 -16.12
N LEU A 348 4.40 12.75 -15.95
CA LEU A 348 5.14 13.47 -16.98
C LEU A 348 6.65 13.29 -16.78
N SER A 349 7.41 13.29 -17.87
CA SER A 349 8.86 13.29 -17.83
C SER A 349 9.39 14.69 -18.08
N ALA A 350 10.23 15.20 -17.18
CA ALA A 350 10.94 16.46 -17.37
C ALA A 350 12.12 16.33 -18.35
N SER A 351 12.61 15.11 -18.56
CA SER A 351 13.70 14.86 -19.52
C SER A 351 13.22 15.12 -20.96
N LEU A 352 14.00 15.85 -21.71
CA LEU A 352 13.79 15.99 -23.16
C LEU A 352 13.89 14.61 -23.81
N ARG A 353 12.93 14.28 -24.67
CA ARG A 353 13.04 13.12 -25.57
C ARG A 353 13.96 13.44 -26.72
#